data_6fa0645b10456989dc491bb6abe279ad
#
_entry.id   6fa0645b10456989dc491bb6abe279ad
#
_cell.length_a   1.000
_cell.length_b   1.000
_cell.length_c   1.000
_cell.angle_alpha   90.00
_cell.angle_beta   90.00
_cell.angle_gamma   90.00
#
_symmetry.space_group_name_H-M   'P 1'
#
loop_
_entity.id
_entity.type
_entity.pdbx_description
1 polymer ?
#
loop_
_entity_poly.entity_id
_entity_poly.type
_entity_poly.pdbx_seq_one_letter_code
_entity_poly.pdbx_strand_id
1 'polypeptide(L)'
;MNIHKTLTITVVIIIGAALAACNLPASTEPPPVDQSSAQTAAAETIIAQLTDVAQTLVPTETDGSSPEATETPVIASATETSVPTSPPTATEPAASPTMTATSPPPPTPTLDPDDPKAGLGEPDFSDDFSTGESWPLYTDDHVSFEVKESHLVMTAFNPDKYNGWMLTWPVISDYYLEMSAKTQQCSGKDSYGNMVRAVKTDKGYIGYLFNISCDGHYSLRRWNGEKYVSLVDWTPSDQINAGSNQTNRIGVMVDGNQFTFYANGEQIGQVQDDTHAEGRFGVVIGSANTPDLKVRLDEIAVWNLP
;
A
#
# COMPACT_ATOMS: atom_id res chain seq x y z
N MET A 1 -19.66 -70.47 15.89
CA MET A 1 -19.95 -70.88 14.50
C MET A 1 -20.37 -69.63 13.75
N ASN A 2 -19.64 -69.22 12.70
CA ASN A 2 -19.96 -68.24 11.67
C ASN A 2 -19.40 -66.80 11.71
N ILE A 3 -18.44 -66.45 12.53
CA ILE A 3 -17.74 -65.14 12.43
C ILE A 3 -16.78 -65.12 11.21
N HIS A 4 -16.13 -66.20 10.87
CA HIS A 4 -15.21 -66.32 9.73
C HIS A 4 -15.90 -66.23 8.36
N LYS A 5 -17.14 -66.75 8.24
CA LYS A 5 -17.88 -66.65 6.95
C LYS A 5 -18.39 -65.24 6.66
N THR A 6 -18.77 -64.47 7.68
CA THR A 6 -19.21 -63.09 7.51
C THR A 6 -18.05 -62.14 7.15
N LEU A 7 -16.88 -62.38 7.75
CA LEU A 7 -15.67 -61.57 7.44
C LEU A 7 -15.18 -61.82 6.01
N THR A 8 -15.22 -63.09 5.54
CA THR A 8 -14.80 -63.41 4.16
C THR A 8 -15.70 -62.81 3.08
N ILE A 9 -17.03 -62.78 3.32
CA ILE A 9 -17.99 -62.15 2.38
C ILE A 9 -17.82 -60.64 2.34
N THR A 10 -17.57 -60.00 3.47
CA THR A 10 -17.37 -58.54 3.53
C THR A 10 -16.08 -58.13 2.81
N VAL A 11 -15.00 -58.87 2.94
CA VAL A 11 -13.73 -58.60 2.24
C VAL A 11 -13.86 -58.79 0.72
N VAL A 12 -14.59 -59.81 0.25
CA VAL A 12 -14.83 -60.05 -1.19
C VAL A 12 -15.69 -58.96 -1.79
N ILE A 13 -16.68 -58.42 -1.08
CA ILE A 13 -17.51 -57.28 -1.56
C ILE A 13 -16.69 -56.01 -1.67
N ILE A 14 -15.81 -55.71 -0.72
CA ILE A 14 -14.94 -54.50 -0.75
C ILE A 14 -13.93 -54.59 -1.89
N ILE A 15 -13.34 -55.75 -2.18
CA ILE A 15 -12.41 -55.96 -3.29
C ILE A 15 -13.15 -55.87 -4.64
N GLY A 16 -14.40 -56.37 -4.74
CA GLY A 16 -15.23 -56.23 -5.94
C GLY A 16 -15.62 -54.81 -6.29
N ALA A 17 -15.85 -53.95 -5.29
CA ALA A 17 -16.19 -52.53 -5.51
C ALA A 17 -14.98 -51.69 -5.96
N ALA A 18 -13.76 -52.07 -5.60
CA ALA A 18 -12.54 -51.35 -6.00
C ALA A 18 -12.13 -51.60 -7.46
N LEU A 19 -12.62 -52.67 -8.12
CA LEU A 19 -12.30 -52.99 -9.52
C LEU A 19 -13.30 -52.42 -10.50
N ALA A 20 -14.44 -51.86 -10.08
CA ALA A 20 -15.45 -51.29 -10.97
C ALA A 20 -15.22 -49.79 -11.27
N ALA A 21 -14.22 -49.15 -10.64
CA ALA A 21 -13.96 -47.68 -10.80
C ALA A 21 -13.00 -47.33 -11.95
N CYS A 22 -12.50 -48.30 -12.73
CA CYS A 22 -11.49 -48.06 -13.77
C CYS A 22 -12.04 -48.02 -15.22
N ASN A 23 -13.35 -47.86 -15.46
CA ASN A 23 -13.92 -47.76 -16.81
C ASN A 23 -14.71 -46.47 -17.02
N LEU A 24 -14.04 -45.32 -16.77
CA LEU A 24 -14.49 -44.03 -17.35
C LEU A 24 -13.88 -43.88 -18.76
N PRO A 25 -14.67 -43.54 -19.78
CA PRO A 25 -14.12 -43.25 -21.09
C PRO A 25 -13.13 -42.09 -21.00
N ALA A 26 -11.98 -42.25 -21.63
CA ALA A 26 -10.98 -41.20 -21.76
C ALA A 26 -11.65 -39.96 -22.37
N SER A 27 -11.61 -38.83 -21.62
CA SER A 27 -11.98 -37.55 -22.17
C SER A 27 -11.04 -37.26 -23.32
N THR A 28 -11.57 -37.16 -24.55
CA THR A 28 -10.81 -36.69 -25.69
C THR A 28 -10.42 -35.26 -25.45
N GLU A 29 -9.14 -35.04 -25.22
CA GLU A 29 -8.53 -33.72 -25.15
C GLU A 29 -8.84 -32.99 -26.48
N PRO A 30 -9.43 -31.79 -26.46
CA PRO A 30 -9.62 -31.02 -27.66
C PRO A 30 -8.25 -30.71 -28.28
N PRO A 31 -8.15 -30.70 -29.65
CA PRO A 31 -6.89 -30.40 -30.30
C PRO A 31 -6.35 -29.05 -29.86
N PRO A 32 -5.01 -28.88 -29.74
CA PRO A 32 -4.41 -27.63 -29.35
C PRO A 32 -4.84 -26.51 -30.31
N VAL A 33 -5.50 -25.50 -29.78
CA VAL A 33 -5.87 -24.30 -30.55
C VAL A 33 -4.56 -23.53 -30.79
N ASP A 34 -4.23 -23.30 -32.03
CA ASP A 34 -3.07 -22.50 -32.41
C ASP A 34 -3.29 -21.04 -31.97
N GLN A 35 -2.70 -20.67 -30.84
CA GLN A 35 -2.80 -19.31 -30.26
C GLN A 35 -2.16 -18.25 -31.16
N SER A 36 -1.32 -18.62 -32.13
CA SER A 36 -0.67 -17.66 -33.02
C SER A 36 -1.65 -16.99 -33.99
N SER A 37 -2.64 -17.74 -34.47
CA SER A 37 -3.66 -17.23 -35.40
C SER A 37 -4.67 -16.28 -34.73
N ALA A 38 -4.98 -16.48 -33.43
CA ALA A 38 -5.88 -15.62 -32.70
C ALA A 38 -5.22 -14.26 -32.34
N GLN A 39 -3.93 -14.26 -32.05
CA GLN A 39 -3.17 -13.02 -31.77
C GLN A 39 -2.99 -12.17 -33.03
N THR A 40 -2.78 -12.78 -34.19
CA THR A 40 -2.65 -12.06 -35.48
C THR A 40 -3.96 -11.36 -35.85
N ALA A 41 -5.11 -12.01 -35.69
CA ALA A 41 -6.42 -11.43 -36.00
C ALA A 41 -6.77 -10.25 -35.05
N ALA A 42 -6.38 -10.31 -33.77
CA ALA A 42 -6.60 -9.21 -32.82
C ALA A 42 -5.72 -7.99 -33.14
N ALA A 43 -4.46 -8.20 -33.55
CA ALA A 43 -3.55 -7.12 -33.93
C ALA A 43 -4.02 -6.38 -35.21
N GLU A 44 -4.52 -7.09 -36.19
CA GLU A 44 -5.05 -6.47 -37.43
C GLU A 44 -6.30 -5.63 -37.17
N THR A 45 -7.17 -6.03 -36.25
CA THR A 45 -8.36 -5.25 -35.84
C THR A 45 -8.00 -3.94 -35.15
N ILE A 46 -6.98 -3.93 -34.30
CA ILE A 46 -6.52 -2.71 -33.61
C ILE A 46 -5.89 -1.73 -34.61
N ILE A 47 -5.09 -2.20 -35.55
CA ILE A 47 -4.47 -1.36 -36.60
C ILE A 47 -5.53 -0.69 -37.47
N ALA A 48 -6.60 -1.43 -37.86
CA ALA A 48 -7.70 -0.88 -38.66
C ALA A 48 -8.46 0.23 -37.90
N GLN A 49 -8.71 0.10 -36.61
CA GLN A 49 -9.39 1.11 -35.81
C GLN A 49 -8.54 2.38 -35.61
N LEU A 50 -7.22 2.26 -35.42
CA LEU A 50 -6.32 3.39 -35.29
C LEU A 50 -6.18 4.21 -36.59
N THR A 51 -6.30 3.55 -37.76
CA THR A 51 -6.23 4.24 -39.06
C THR A 51 -7.50 5.05 -39.35
N ASP A 52 -8.66 4.61 -38.87
CA ASP A 52 -9.94 5.32 -39.04
C ASP A 52 -10.05 6.57 -38.21
N VAL A 53 -9.46 6.57 -36.97
CA VAL A 53 -9.40 7.73 -36.08
C VAL A 53 -8.44 8.81 -36.62
N ALA A 54 -7.34 8.43 -37.28
CA ALA A 54 -6.36 9.37 -37.81
C ALA A 54 -6.86 10.17 -39.03
N GLN A 55 -7.88 9.69 -39.74
CA GLN A 55 -8.44 10.39 -40.89
C GLN A 55 -9.49 11.43 -40.54
N THR A 56 -9.95 11.53 -39.32
CA THR A 56 -11.02 12.45 -38.87
C THR A 56 -10.51 13.77 -38.33
N LEU A 57 -9.19 13.93 -38.13
CA LEU A 57 -8.58 15.18 -37.62
C LEU A 57 -7.90 15.96 -38.74
N VAL A 58 -8.68 16.60 -39.62
CA VAL A 58 -8.21 17.68 -40.50
C VAL A 58 -8.30 18.99 -39.71
N PRO A 59 -7.23 19.73 -39.48
CA PRO A 59 -7.32 21.04 -38.84
C PRO A 59 -7.96 22.05 -39.81
N THR A 60 -9.05 22.67 -39.40
CA THR A 60 -9.63 23.83 -40.05
C THR A 60 -8.74 25.05 -39.74
N GLU A 61 -8.10 25.58 -40.75
CA GLU A 61 -7.41 26.87 -40.67
C GLU A 61 -8.43 27.97 -40.40
N THR A 62 -8.33 28.67 -39.28
CA THR A 62 -9.05 29.90 -39.01
C THR A 62 -8.07 31.05 -39.15
N ASP A 63 -8.37 31.84 -40.15
CA ASP A 63 -7.67 33.05 -40.63
C ASP A 63 -7.56 34.11 -39.55
N GLY A 64 -6.48 34.89 -39.62
CA GLY A 64 -6.01 35.80 -38.62
C GLY A 64 -6.86 37.04 -38.35
N SER A 65 -6.68 37.56 -37.18
CA SER A 65 -6.53 39.01 -36.98
C SER A 65 -5.80 39.27 -35.68
N SER A 66 -4.68 39.97 -35.85
CA SER A 66 -3.88 40.58 -34.81
C SER A 66 -4.60 41.81 -34.26
N PRO A 67 -4.64 42.07 -32.98
CA PRO A 67 -4.81 43.41 -32.45
C PRO A 67 -3.48 43.96 -31.93
N GLU A 68 -3.16 45.02 -32.52
CA GLU A 68 -2.38 46.21 -32.28
C GLU A 68 -2.02 46.52 -30.82
N ALA A 69 -0.72 46.81 -30.64
CA ALA A 69 -0.13 47.28 -29.40
C ALA A 69 -0.70 48.63 -29.00
N THR A 70 -1.23 48.77 -27.80
CA THR A 70 -1.58 50.07 -27.21
C THR A 70 -0.54 50.44 -26.18
N GLU A 71 0.05 51.62 -26.43
CA GLU A 71 1.12 52.24 -25.68
C GLU A 71 0.70 52.64 -24.26
N THR A 72 1.65 52.53 -23.35
CA THR A 72 1.66 53.01 -21.96
C THR A 72 1.74 54.56 -21.94
N PRO A 73 1.00 55.28 -21.11
CA PRO A 73 1.41 56.59 -20.69
C PRO A 73 2.16 56.53 -19.35
N VAL A 74 3.39 57.00 -19.41
CA VAL A 74 4.20 57.39 -18.25
C VAL A 74 3.68 58.75 -17.76
N ILE A 75 3.35 58.85 -16.49
CA ILE A 75 3.29 60.15 -15.80
C ILE A 75 4.06 60.05 -14.47
N ALA A 76 5.17 60.75 -14.45
CA ALA A 76 5.88 61.08 -13.23
C ALA A 76 5.20 62.28 -12.56
N SER A 77 5.10 62.29 -11.26
CA SER A 77 5.29 63.49 -10.47
C SER A 77 5.61 63.16 -9.04
N ALA A 78 6.81 63.49 -8.64
CA ALA A 78 7.26 63.53 -7.25
C ALA A 78 6.66 64.77 -6.56
N THR A 79 6.06 64.54 -5.40
CA THR A 79 5.75 65.64 -4.48
C THR A 79 6.48 65.36 -3.17
N GLU A 80 7.48 66.18 -2.89
CA GLU A 80 8.19 66.19 -1.62
C GLU A 80 7.24 66.73 -0.53
N THR A 81 7.00 65.90 0.50
CA THR A 81 6.31 66.34 1.71
C THR A 81 7.32 66.40 2.85
N SER A 82 7.51 67.61 3.36
CA SER A 82 8.37 67.96 4.48
C SER A 82 7.99 67.17 5.77
N VAL A 83 8.99 66.57 6.36
CA VAL A 83 8.92 65.85 7.67
C VAL A 83 8.87 66.90 8.79
N PRO A 84 7.89 66.84 9.71
CA PRO A 84 7.96 67.61 10.96
C PRO A 84 8.86 66.87 11.94
N THR A 85 9.87 67.57 12.48
CA THR A 85 10.77 67.12 13.52
C THR A 85 10.02 67.01 14.82
N SER A 86 9.91 65.82 15.38
CA SER A 86 9.35 65.52 16.69
C SER A 86 10.38 65.83 17.79
N PRO A 87 9.96 66.37 18.97
CA PRO A 87 10.87 66.64 20.09
C PRO A 87 11.37 65.35 20.75
N PRO A 88 12.51 65.39 21.50
CA PRO A 88 13.10 64.19 22.11
C PRO A 88 12.20 63.63 23.20
N THR A 89 11.80 62.35 23.03
CA THR A 89 11.09 61.59 24.03
C THR A 89 12.03 61.18 25.14
N ALA A 90 11.62 61.40 26.41
CA ALA A 90 12.32 61.00 27.60
C ALA A 90 12.57 59.50 27.64
N THR A 91 13.79 59.11 27.94
CA THR A 91 14.23 57.71 28.13
C THR A 91 13.51 57.09 29.31
N GLU A 92 12.63 56.14 29.06
CA GLU A 92 12.02 55.31 30.10
C GLU A 92 13.04 54.32 30.66
N PRO A 93 13.11 54.04 31.97
CA PRO A 93 14.06 53.08 32.54
C PRO A 93 13.76 51.67 32.05
N ALA A 94 14.80 50.98 31.61
CA ALA A 94 14.77 49.60 31.14
C ALA A 94 14.03 48.66 32.11
N ALA A 95 12.95 48.04 31.64
CA ALA A 95 12.25 47.00 32.37
C ALA A 95 13.18 45.79 32.59
N SER A 96 13.25 45.34 33.84
CA SER A 96 13.98 44.12 34.24
C SER A 96 13.46 42.91 33.45
N PRO A 97 14.32 41.98 32.97
CA PRO A 97 13.85 40.81 32.25
C PRO A 97 12.99 39.95 33.16
N THR A 98 11.70 39.87 32.84
CA THR A 98 10.80 38.90 33.46
C THR A 98 11.20 37.50 32.97
N MET A 99 11.65 36.67 33.91
CA MET A 99 11.91 35.25 33.63
C MET A 99 10.60 34.59 33.18
N THR A 100 10.46 34.34 31.90
CA THR A 100 9.35 33.55 31.36
C THR A 100 9.50 32.12 31.88
N ALA A 101 8.58 31.68 32.73
CA ALA A 101 8.55 30.31 33.21
C ALA A 101 8.32 29.41 32.00
N THR A 102 9.32 28.62 31.64
CA THR A 102 9.17 27.57 30.60
C THR A 102 8.17 26.54 31.14
N SER A 103 7.03 26.42 30.47
CA SER A 103 6.05 25.36 30.80
C SER A 103 6.75 24.00 30.66
N PRO A 104 6.56 23.07 31.60
CA PRO A 104 7.11 21.73 31.47
C PRO A 104 6.56 21.10 30.19
N PRO A 105 7.36 20.27 29.47
CA PRO A 105 6.89 19.57 28.29
C PRO A 105 5.66 18.75 28.67
N PRO A 106 4.68 18.61 27.73
CA PRO A 106 3.53 17.74 27.96
C PRO A 106 4.02 16.32 28.25
N PRO A 107 3.34 15.58 29.14
CA PRO A 107 3.72 14.20 29.43
C PRO A 107 3.70 13.39 28.11
N THR A 108 4.77 12.65 27.85
CA THR A 108 4.81 11.68 26.77
C THR A 108 3.67 10.67 27.00
N PRO A 109 2.82 10.40 26.01
CA PRO A 109 1.77 9.41 26.18
C PRO A 109 2.39 8.06 26.54
N THR A 110 1.98 7.49 27.66
CA THR A 110 2.39 6.14 28.06
C THR A 110 1.69 5.16 27.13
N LEU A 111 2.45 4.31 26.44
CA LEU A 111 1.89 3.22 25.63
C LEU A 111 1.12 2.25 26.54
N ASP A 112 0.09 1.61 25.97
CA ASP A 112 -0.57 0.49 26.64
C ASP A 112 0.47 -0.61 26.88
N PRO A 113 0.52 -1.27 28.05
CA PRO A 113 1.43 -2.38 28.30
C PRO A 113 1.30 -3.54 27.29
N ASP A 114 0.13 -3.71 26.68
CA ASP A 114 -0.15 -4.72 25.67
C ASP A 114 0.23 -4.28 24.24
N ASP A 115 0.58 -3.00 24.05
CA ASP A 115 1.12 -2.50 22.79
C ASP A 115 2.49 -3.14 22.53
N PRO A 116 2.72 -3.80 21.38
CA PRO A 116 3.98 -4.50 21.09
C PRO A 116 5.21 -3.58 21.23
N LYS A 117 5.07 -2.27 20.98
CA LYS A 117 6.19 -1.30 21.15
C LYS A 117 6.59 -1.09 22.59
N ALA A 118 5.71 -1.35 23.57
CA ALA A 118 6.01 -1.07 24.98
C ALA A 118 7.23 -1.84 25.50
N GLY A 119 7.56 -3.00 24.91
CA GLY A 119 8.68 -3.85 25.27
C GLY A 119 9.90 -3.81 24.36
N LEU A 120 9.83 -3.10 23.19
CA LEU A 120 10.85 -3.19 22.15
C LEU A 120 11.93 -2.09 22.20
N GLY A 121 11.72 -1.01 22.97
CA GLY A 121 12.68 0.12 23.02
C GLY A 121 12.67 0.97 21.75
N GLU A 122 13.85 1.57 21.42
CA GLU A 122 14.00 2.36 20.22
C GLU A 122 14.04 1.45 18.96
N PRO A 123 13.48 1.89 17.82
CA PRO A 123 13.54 1.11 16.59
C PRO A 123 14.95 1.05 16.01
N ASP A 124 15.31 -0.09 15.41
CA ASP A 124 16.56 -0.25 14.65
C ASP A 124 16.55 0.55 13.35
N PHE A 125 15.37 0.77 12.78
CA PHE A 125 15.13 1.63 11.63
C PHE A 125 13.82 2.37 11.79
N SER A 126 13.81 3.66 11.48
CA SER A 126 12.59 4.45 11.33
C SER A 126 12.74 5.47 10.21
N ASP A 127 11.63 5.82 9.57
CA ASP A 127 11.56 6.87 8.56
C ASP A 127 10.27 7.66 8.74
N ASP A 128 10.40 8.97 8.90
CA ASP A 128 9.30 9.93 9.01
C ASP A 128 8.97 10.58 7.65
N PHE A 129 9.61 10.11 6.59
CA PHE A 129 9.46 10.61 5.23
C PHE A 129 9.78 12.10 5.04
N SER A 130 10.60 12.67 5.92
CA SER A 130 11.12 14.04 5.74
C SER A 130 11.93 14.18 4.45
N THR A 131 12.53 13.07 3.97
CA THR A 131 13.14 12.92 2.66
C THR A 131 12.65 11.65 1.98
N GLY A 132 12.93 11.47 0.68
CA GLY A 132 12.61 10.24 -0.05
C GLY A 132 13.81 9.32 -0.26
N GLU A 133 14.95 9.58 0.38
CA GLU A 133 16.23 8.95 0.04
C GLU A 133 16.30 7.45 0.40
N SER A 134 15.54 7.03 1.42
CA SER A 134 15.52 5.63 1.88
C SER A 134 14.65 4.71 1.00
N TRP A 135 13.95 5.25 -0.02
CA TRP A 135 12.95 4.51 -0.77
C TRP A 135 13.13 4.63 -2.29
N PRO A 136 12.96 3.56 -3.06
CA PRO A 136 12.97 3.60 -4.52
C PRO A 136 11.63 4.12 -5.04
N LEU A 137 11.36 5.42 -4.84
CA LEU A 137 10.13 6.07 -5.28
C LEU A 137 9.89 5.84 -6.78
N TYR A 138 8.65 5.55 -7.17
CA TYR A 138 8.28 5.35 -8.57
C TYR A 138 6.79 5.65 -8.82
N THR A 139 6.47 5.84 -10.09
CA THR A 139 5.12 5.92 -10.62
C THR A 139 5.05 5.08 -11.88
N ASP A 140 3.99 4.27 -12.01
CA ASP A 140 3.64 3.51 -13.20
C ASP A 140 2.16 3.74 -13.57
N ASP A 141 1.60 2.91 -14.44
CA ASP A 141 0.21 3.04 -14.89
C ASP A 141 -0.83 2.66 -13.81
N HIS A 142 -0.42 2.00 -12.72
CA HIS A 142 -1.30 1.49 -11.67
C HIS A 142 -1.14 2.24 -10.36
N VAL A 143 0.10 2.59 -9.98
CA VAL A 143 0.40 3.15 -8.66
C VAL A 143 1.45 4.24 -8.70
N SER A 144 1.44 5.11 -7.69
CA SER A 144 2.50 6.09 -7.42
C SER A 144 2.92 6.03 -5.95
N PHE A 145 4.22 6.15 -5.72
CA PHE A 145 4.84 6.32 -4.40
C PHE A 145 5.70 7.57 -4.44
N GLU A 146 5.30 8.61 -3.73
CA GLU A 146 5.93 9.91 -3.75
C GLU A 146 6.06 10.47 -2.34
N VAL A 147 7.15 11.16 -2.04
CA VAL A 147 7.25 11.95 -0.81
C VAL A 147 6.74 13.36 -1.07
N LYS A 148 5.73 13.77 -0.32
CA LYS A 148 5.12 15.11 -0.37
C LYS A 148 4.83 15.61 1.04
N GLU A 149 5.23 16.85 1.32
CA GLU A 149 4.97 17.49 2.62
C GLU A 149 5.42 16.64 3.82
N SER A 150 6.60 16.03 3.72
CA SER A 150 7.16 15.11 4.72
C SER A 150 6.26 13.90 5.02
N HIS A 151 5.63 13.34 3.98
CA HIS A 151 4.86 12.11 4.09
C HIS A 151 5.08 11.27 2.83
N LEU A 152 5.07 9.96 2.97
CA LEU A 152 4.95 9.08 1.82
C LEU A 152 3.48 9.02 1.39
N VAL A 153 3.20 9.50 0.19
CA VAL A 153 1.87 9.41 -0.43
C VAL A 153 1.84 8.24 -1.40
N MET A 154 1.06 7.25 -1.09
CA MET A 154 0.76 6.11 -1.96
C MET A 154 -0.54 6.40 -2.70
N THR A 155 -0.56 6.21 -4.01
CA THR A 155 -1.77 6.34 -4.83
C THR A 155 -1.98 5.07 -5.65
N ALA A 156 -3.18 4.49 -5.65
CA ALA A 156 -3.61 3.48 -6.59
C ALA A 156 -4.66 4.08 -7.53
N PHE A 157 -4.33 4.20 -8.83
CA PHE A 157 -5.10 5.00 -9.77
C PHE A 157 -6.45 4.39 -10.14
N ASN A 158 -6.49 3.08 -10.33
CA ASN A 158 -7.68 2.39 -10.84
C ASN A 158 -8.18 1.31 -9.88
N PRO A 159 -9.52 1.12 -9.76
CA PRO A 159 -10.09 0.05 -8.95
C PRO A 159 -10.06 -1.30 -9.71
N ASP A 160 -8.89 -1.71 -10.17
CA ASP A 160 -8.64 -2.93 -10.93
C ASP A 160 -8.17 -4.11 -10.07
N LYS A 161 -8.13 -3.91 -8.74
CA LYS A 161 -7.64 -4.87 -7.74
C LYS A 161 -6.13 -5.19 -7.88
N TYR A 162 -5.39 -4.37 -8.60
CA TYR A 162 -3.94 -4.44 -8.62
C TYR A 162 -3.39 -4.03 -7.25
N ASN A 163 -2.32 -4.70 -6.80
CA ASN A 163 -1.58 -4.30 -5.62
C ASN A 163 -0.19 -3.86 -6.06
N GLY A 164 0.11 -2.57 -5.86
CA GLY A 164 1.46 -2.04 -6.00
C GLY A 164 2.17 -2.07 -4.66
N TRP A 165 3.48 -2.28 -4.67
CA TRP A 165 4.32 -2.27 -3.47
C TRP A 165 5.66 -1.62 -3.72
N MET A 166 6.18 -0.99 -2.69
CA MET A 166 7.53 -0.43 -2.68
C MET A 166 8.31 -1.01 -1.51
N LEU A 167 9.51 -1.52 -1.78
CA LEU A 167 10.33 -2.26 -0.84
C LEU A 167 11.60 -1.50 -0.51
N THR A 168 12.02 -1.53 0.75
CA THR A 168 13.33 -1.03 1.19
C THR A 168 14.45 -2.05 0.97
N TRP A 169 15.67 -1.72 1.38
CA TRP A 169 16.87 -2.48 1.00
C TRP A 169 17.24 -3.62 1.94
N PRO A 170 17.14 -3.51 3.28
CA PRO A 170 17.62 -4.56 4.16
C PRO A 170 16.82 -5.84 4.00
N VAL A 171 17.53 -6.98 4.12
CA VAL A 171 16.95 -8.31 4.26
C VAL A 171 17.01 -8.66 5.73
N ILE A 172 15.87 -8.91 6.34
CA ILE A 172 15.73 -9.23 7.76
C ILE A 172 14.83 -10.45 7.95
N SER A 173 14.99 -11.16 9.06
CA SER A 173 14.25 -12.40 9.37
C SER A 173 13.15 -12.18 10.39
N ASP A 174 13.51 -11.84 11.61
CA ASP A 174 12.62 -11.74 12.76
C ASP A 174 12.56 -10.29 13.23
N TYR A 175 11.36 -9.72 13.23
CA TYR A 175 11.17 -8.29 13.49
C TYR A 175 9.71 -7.95 13.78
N TYR A 176 9.51 -6.81 14.42
CA TYR A 176 8.25 -6.09 14.41
C TYR A 176 8.36 -4.91 13.43
N LEU A 177 7.42 -4.81 12.52
CA LEU A 177 7.28 -3.69 11.58
C LEU A 177 5.95 -2.99 11.85
N GLU A 178 5.98 -1.67 12.04
CA GLU A 178 4.77 -0.86 12.19
C GLU A 178 4.83 0.35 11.27
N MET A 179 3.69 0.73 10.70
CA MET A 179 3.51 1.99 10.00
C MET A 179 2.27 2.75 10.50
N SER A 180 2.34 4.08 10.51
CA SER A 180 1.20 4.97 10.73
C SER A 180 0.69 5.50 9.41
N ALA A 181 -0.56 5.17 9.07
CA ALA A 181 -1.14 5.46 7.77
C ALA A 181 -2.51 6.12 7.88
N LYS A 182 -2.73 7.16 7.06
CA LYS A 182 -4.00 7.89 6.98
C LYS A 182 -4.61 7.80 5.59
N THR A 183 -5.85 7.30 5.51
CA THR A 183 -6.62 7.27 4.26
C THR A 183 -7.14 8.66 3.91
N GLN A 184 -7.29 8.94 2.59
CA GLN A 184 -8.18 9.98 2.10
C GLN A 184 -9.56 9.36 1.81
N GLN A 185 -10.14 9.58 0.63
CA GLN A 185 -11.35 8.88 0.23
C GLN A 185 -11.05 7.37 0.11
N CYS A 186 -11.87 6.53 0.73
CA CYS A 186 -11.58 5.12 0.90
C CYS A 186 -12.88 4.35 1.16
N SER A 187 -13.09 3.22 0.48
CA SER A 187 -14.33 2.45 0.63
C SER A 187 -14.14 0.96 0.35
N GLY A 188 -14.97 0.13 0.96
CA GLY A 188 -15.03 -1.31 0.71
C GLY A 188 -13.66 -1.98 0.87
N LYS A 189 -13.28 -2.79 -0.13
CA LYS A 189 -12.01 -3.55 -0.13
C LYS A 189 -10.80 -2.78 -0.70
N ASP A 190 -10.86 -1.46 -0.82
CA ASP A 190 -9.66 -0.66 -0.94
C ASP A 190 -8.73 -0.99 0.22
N SER A 191 -7.45 -1.21 -0.05
CA SER A 191 -6.57 -1.80 0.96
C SER A 191 -5.17 -1.20 0.92
N TYR A 192 -4.51 -1.24 2.06
CA TYR A 192 -3.15 -0.79 2.25
C TYR A 192 -2.52 -1.55 3.41
N GLY A 193 -1.19 -1.57 3.46
CA GLY A 193 -0.50 -2.32 4.51
C GLY A 193 0.97 -2.52 4.21
N ASN A 194 1.48 -3.66 4.68
CA ASN A 194 2.89 -4.01 4.62
C ASN A 194 3.12 -5.21 3.69
N MET A 195 4.20 -5.16 2.91
CA MET A 195 4.79 -6.35 2.31
C MET A 195 6.00 -6.76 3.13
N VAL A 196 6.04 -8.02 3.56
CA VAL A 196 7.09 -8.55 4.44
C VAL A 196 7.70 -9.80 3.85
N ARG A 197 8.97 -10.08 4.24
CA ARG A 197 9.78 -11.20 3.73
C ARG A 197 9.72 -11.30 2.21
N ALA A 198 9.90 -10.14 1.53
CA ALA A 198 9.89 -10.08 0.09
C ALA A 198 11.21 -10.56 -0.49
N VAL A 199 11.16 -11.61 -1.31
CA VAL A 199 12.30 -12.25 -1.95
C VAL A 199 12.28 -11.93 -3.44
N LYS A 200 13.44 -11.56 -4.01
CA LYS A 200 13.57 -11.29 -5.44
C LYS A 200 13.74 -12.58 -6.23
N THR A 201 12.96 -12.75 -7.26
CA THR A 201 13.02 -13.85 -8.24
C THR A 201 13.12 -13.31 -9.66
N ASP A 202 13.24 -14.18 -10.64
CA ASP A 202 13.15 -13.84 -12.10
C ASP A 202 11.78 -13.28 -12.50
N LYS A 203 10.74 -13.58 -11.72
CA LYS A 203 9.38 -13.05 -11.93
C LYS A 203 9.07 -11.80 -11.12
N GLY A 204 10.09 -11.15 -10.53
CA GLY A 204 9.94 -10.01 -9.63
C GLY A 204 9.99 -10.40 -8.16
N TYR A 205 9.43 -9.56 -7.29
CA TYR A 205 9.38 -9.85 -5.86
C TYR A 205 8.15 -10.70 -5.52
N ILE A 206 8.38 -11.72 -4.69
CA ILE A 206 7.36 -12.56 -4.05
C ILE A 206 7.45 -12.38 -2.54
N GLY A 207 6.39 -12.62 -1.79
CA GLY A 207 6.40 -12.42 -0.33
C GLY A 207 4.99 -12.31 0.24
N TYR A 208 4.88 -11.86 1.48
CA TYR A 208 3.61 -11.77 2.18
C TYR A 208 3.08 -10.34 2.20
N LEU A 209 1.78 -10.18 1.92
CA LEU A 209 1.07 -8.92 1.96
C LEU A 209 0.09 -8.96 3.14
N PHE A 210 0.41 -8.23 4.19
CA PHE A 210 -0.50 -7.95 5.29
C PHE A 210 -1.22 -6.64 5.01
N ASN A 211 -2.51 -6.70 4.75
CA ASN A 211 -3.33 -5.56 4.37
C ASN A 211 -4.50 -5.39 5.33
N ILE A 212 -4.83 -4.14 5.61
CA ILE A 212 -6.16 -3.76 6.13
C ILE A 212 -6.98 -3.13 5.01
N SER A 213 -8.30 -3.18 5.13
CA SER A 213 -9.23 -2.61 4.15
C SER A 213 -10.09 -1.51 4.74
N CYS A 214 -10.62 -0.66 3.85
CA CYS A 214 -11.43 0.49 4.23
C CYS A 214 -12.79 0.13 4.85
N ASP A 215 -13.21 -1.13 4.79
CA ASP A 215 -14.38 -1.65 5.47
C ASP A 215 -14.06 -2.41 6.78
N GLY A 216 -12.85 -2.20 7.34
CA GLY A 216 -12.49 -2.70 8.67
C GLY A 216 -12.11 -4.19 8.72
N HIS A 217 -11.56 -4.73 7.64
CA HIS A 217 -11.05 -6.10 7.62
C HIS A 217 -9.53 -6.12 7.49
N TYR A 218 -8.90 -7.24 7.88
CA TYR A 218 -7.50 -7.54 7.59
C TYR A 218 -7.37 -8.85 6.83
N SER A 219 -6.24 -9.04 6.14
CA SER A 219 -5.89 -10.29 5.46
C SER A 219 -4.39 -10.49 5.40
N LEU A 220 -3.93 -11.75 5.34
CA LEU A 220 -2.58 -12.08 4.91
C LEU A 220 -2.63 -12.95 3.66
N ARG A 221 -1.97 -12.50 2.63
CA ARG A 221 -1.85 -13.24 1.37
C ARG A 221 -0.38 -13.37 0.99
N ARG A 222 0.01 -14.53 0.50
CA ARG A 222 1.34 -14.74 -0.07
C ARG A 222 1.28 -14.65 -1.60
N TRP A 223 2.04 -13.72 -2.17
CA TRP A 223 2.26 -13.62 -3.60
C TRP A 223 3.40 -14.56 -4.01
N ASN A 224 3.17 -15.46 -4.97
CA ASN A 224 4.17 -16.44 -5.42
C ASN A 224 4.73 -16.13 -6.83
N GLY A 225 4.45 -14.94 -7.38
CA GLY A 225 4.85 -14.53 -8.73
C GLY A 225 3.81 -14.83 -9.82
N GLU A 226 2.73 -15.56 -9.50
CA GLU A 226 1.66 -15.91 -10.44
C GLU A 226 0.27 -15.67 -9.85
N LYS A 227 0.09 -16.01 -8.57
CA LYS A 227 -1.19 -15.87 -7.89
C LYS A 227 -1.00 -15.60 -6.39
N TYR A 228 -2.03 -15.07 -5.79
CA TYR A 228 -2.13 -14.96 -4.34
C TYR A 228 -2.57 -16.29 -3.72
N VAL A 229 -1.89 -16.68 -2.65
CA VAL A 229 -2.30 -17.75 -1.74
C VAL A 229 -2.83 -17.07 -0.48
N SER A 230 -4.10 -17.28 -0.14
CA SER A 230 -4.68 -16.77 1.09
C SER A 230 -4.19 -17.59 2.26
N LEU A 231 -3.60 -16.93 3.26
CA LEU A 231 -3.21 -17.52 4.55
C LEU A 231 -4.20 -17.09 5.63
N VAL A 232 -4.68 -15.85 5.56
CA VAL A 232 -5.81 -15.33 6.33
C VAL A 232 -6.72 -14.61 5.35
N ASP A 233 -7.96 -15.10 5.21
CA ASP A 233 -8.98 -14.43 4.40
C ASP A 233 -9.39 -13.10 5.05
N TRP A 234 -10.09 -12.24 4.29
CA TRP A 234 -10.59 -10.97 4.80
C TRP A 234 -11.44 -11.19 6.05
N THR A 235 -10.87 -10.87 7.21
CA THR A 235 -11.43 -11.06 8.54
C THR A 235 -11.74 -9.70 9.17
N PRO A 236 -12.96 -9.46 9.68
CA PRO A 236 -13.31 -8.19 10.32
C PRO A 236 -12.57 -8.01 11.65
N SER A 237 -12.26 -6.76 11.99
CA SER A 237 -11.73 -6.37 13.30
C SER A 237 -12.21 -4.98 13.68
N ASP A 238 -12.78 -4.86 14.89
CA ASP A 238 -13.22 -3.59 15.46
C ASP A 238 -12.05 -2.68 15.85
N GLN A 239 -10.82 -3.20 15.85
CA GLN A 239 -9.60 -2.44 16.12
C GLN A 239 -9.14 -1.61 14.91
N ILE A 240 -9.73 -1.84 13.73
CA ILE A 240 -9.41 -1.10 12.51
C ILE A 240 -10.37 0.07 12.37
N ASN A 241 -9.84 1.30 12.37
CA ASN A 241 -10.61 2.50 12.05
C ASN A 241 -11.00 2.48 10.57
N ALA A 242 -12.24 2.09 10.27
CA ALA A 242 -12.74 1.91 8.92
C ALA A 242 -13.16 3.24 8.26
N GLY A 243 -13.01 3.32 6.94
CA GLY A 243 -13.54 4.41 6.12
C GLY A 243 -12.53 5.49 5.72
N SER A 244 -13.09 6.59 5.23
CA SER A 244 -12.31 7.73 4.74
C SER A 244 -11.77 8.59 5.88
N ASN A 245 -10.60 9.21 5.66
CA ASN A 245 -9.93 10.11 6.61
C ASN A 245 -9.57 9.47 7.96
N GLN A 246 -9.46 8.15 8.00
CA GLN A 246 -9.08 7.42 9.19
C GLN A 246 -7.57 7.21 9.26
N THR A 247 -7.04 7.28 10.48
CA THR A 247 -5.65 6.91 10.77
C THR A 247 -5.62 5.56 11.45
N ASN A 248 -4.73 4.68 10.99
CA ASN A 248 -4.43 3.40 11.61
C ASN A 248 -2.92 3.23 11.78
N ARG A 249 -2.53 2.68 12.92
CA ARG A 249 -1.22 2.06 13.12
C ARG A 249 -1.36 0.59 12.70
N ILE A 250 -0.53 0.14 11.78
CA ILE A 250 -0.60 -1.20 11.20
C ILE A 250 0.70 -1.91 11.49
N GLY A 251 0.66 -2.94 12.32
CA GLY A 251 1.82 -3.68 12.77
C GLY A 251 1.80 -5.14 12.36
N VAL A 252 2.96 -5.68 12.03
CA VAL A 252 3.17 -7.11 11.84
C VAL A 252 4.45 -7.55 12.55
N MET A 253 4.34 -8.49 13.47
CA MET A 253 5.46 -9.17 14.09
C MET A 253 5.71 -10.49 13.36
N VAL A 254 6.94 -10.71 12.96
CA VAL A 254 7.38 -11.94 12.29
C VAL A 254 8.49 -12.54 13.15
N ASP A 255 8.22 -13.71 13.74
CA ASP A 255 9.14 -14.44 14.62
C ASP A 255 9.16 -15.92 14.19
N GLY A 256 10.30 -16.39 13.68
CA GLY A 256 10.38 -17.68 13.04
C GLY A 256 9.37 -17.84 11.90
N ASN A 257 8.44 -18.75 12.01
CA ASN A 257 7.35 -18.94 11.04
C ASN A 257 6.02 -18.32 11.49
N GLN A 258 5.99 -17.63 12.64
CA GLN A 258 4.80 -17.00 13.20
C GLN A 258 4.67 -15.58 12.68
N PHE A 259 3.49 -15.24 12.16
CA PHE A 259 3.07 -13.89 11.83
C PHE A 259 1.96 -13.47 12.80
N THR A 260 2.16 -12.37 13.51
CA THR A 260 1.18 -11.78 14.43
C THR A 260 0.82 -10.39 13.94
N PHE A 261 -0.47 -10.08 13.85
CA PHE A 261 -0.99 -8.85 13.25
C PHE A 261 -1.55 -7.93 14.31
N TYR A 262 -1.28 -6.63 14.14
CA TYR A 262 -1.72 -5.59 15.06
C TYR A 262 -2.40 -4.45 14.29
N ALA A 263 -3.45 -3.91 14.89
CA ALA A 263 -4.07 -2.67 14.47
C ALA A 263 -4.22 -1.76 15.68
N ASN A 264 -3.70 -0.54 15.59
CA ASN A 264 -3.77 0.48 16.65
C ASN A 264 -3.21 0.04 18.01
N GLY A 265 -2.21 -0.87 17.99
CA GLY A 265 -1.56 -1.43 19.19
C GLY A 265 -2.16 -2.75 19.69
N GLU A 266 -3.33 -3.14 19.20
CA GLU A 266 -4.03 -4.35 19.61
C GLU A 266 -3.75 -5.51 18.66
N GLN A 267 -3.54 -6.70 19.21
CA GLN A 267 -3.40 -7.91 18.40
C GLN A 267 -4.76 -8.29 17.78
N ILE A 268 -4.79 -8.42 16.45
CA ILE A 268 -6.01 -8.76 15.70
C ILE A 268 -6.01 -10.17 15.12
N GLY A 269 -4.86 -10.83 15.06
CA GLY A 269 -4.76 -12.20 14.57
C GLY A 269 -3.34 -12.71 14.48
N GLN A 270 -3.23 -13.98 14.10
CA GLN A 270 -1.95 -14.64 13.89
C GLN A 270 -2.08 -15.83 12.94
N VAL A 271 -0.99 -16.21 12.28
CA VAL A 271 -0.91 -17.39 11.41
C VAL A 271 0.53 -17.89 11.29
N GLN A 272 0.73 -19.13 10.91
CA GLN A 272 2.06 -19.68 10.62
C GLN A 272 2.22 -20.01 9.14
N ASP A 273 3.37 -19.63 8.56
CA ASP A 273 3.83 -20.05 7.22
C ASP A 273 5.36 -20.00 7.18
N ASP A 274 6.01 -21.03 6.66
CA ASP A 274 7.46 -21.22 6.63
C ASP A 274 8.07 -21.07 5.23
N THR A 275 7.31 -20.57 4.25
CA THR A 275 7.75 -20.52 2.85
C THR A 275 8.93 -19.57 2.63
N HIS A 276 8.96 -18.43 3.34
CA HIS A 276 10.05 -17.45 3.28
C HIS A 276 10.51 -17.14 4.70
N ALA A 277 11.78 -17.45 5.01
CA ALA A 277 12.36 -17.22 6.34
C ALA A 277 12.88 -15.81 6.55
N GLU A 278 13.25 -15.11 5.47
CA GLU A 278 13.80 -13.76 5.48
C GLU A 278 13.41 -13.01 4.20
N GLY A 279 13.61 -11.72 4.16
CA GLY A 279 13.38 -10.91 2.97
C GLY A 279 13.32 -9.42 3.27
N ARG A 280 13.07 -8.65 2.23
CA ARG A 280 12.84 -7.21 2.34
C ARG A 280 11.45 -6.94 2.90
N PHE A 281 11.27 -5.74 3.41
CA PHE A 281 9.96 -5.24 3.81
C PHE A 281 9.62 -3.93 3.07
N GLY A 282 8.40 -3.52 3.16
CA GLY A 282 7.93 -2.27 2.57
C GLY A 282 6.42 -2.10 2.71
N VAL A 283 5.89 -1.26 1.85
CA VAL A 283 4.50 -0.83 1.87
C VAL A 283 3.75 -1.32 0.64
N VAL A 284 2.44 -1.49 0.78
CA VAL A 284 1.55 -1.95 -0.29
C VAL A 284 0.26 -1.15 -0.31
N ILE A 285 -0.26 -0.91 -1.51
CA ILE A 285 -1.56 -0.28 -1.73
C ILE A 285 -2.29 -0.98 -2.87
N GLY A 286 -3.62 -1.08 -2.79
CA GLY A 286 -4.46 -1.59 -3.85
C GLY A 286 -5.87 -1.01 -3.78
N SER A 287 -6.36 -0.51 -4.91
CA SER A 287 -7.74 -0.05 -5.05
C SER A 287 -8.63 -1.17 -5.58
N ALA A 288 -9.81 -1.32 -4.99
CA ALA A 288 -10.86 -2.20 -5.44
C ALA A 288 -12.16 -1.45 -5.74
N ASN A 289 -12.33 -0.26 -5.19
CA ASN A 289 -13.56 0.52 -5.22
C ASN A 289 -13.34 1.99 -5.56
N THR A 290 -12.29 2.63 -5.04
CA THR A 290 -12.08 4.07 -5.13
C THR A 290 -11.03 4.39 -6.20
N PRO A 291 -11.37 5.08 -7.29
CA PRO A 291 -10.38 5.65 -8.20
C PRO A 291 -9.46 6.63 -7.47
N ASP A 292 -8.19 6.65 -7.84
CA ASP A 292 -7.17 7.48 -7.20
C ASP A 292 -7.14 7.36 -5.67
N LEU A 293 -7.30 6.12 -5.17
CA LEU A 293 -7.16 5.83 -3.74
C LEU A 293 -5.83 6.37 -3.24
N LYS A 294 -5.88 7.23 -2.22
CA LYS A 294 -4.68 7.80 -1.60
C LYS A 294 -4.57 7.43 -0.13
N VAL A 295 -3.39 6.99 0.24
CA VAL A 295 -3.01 6.71 1.63
C VAL A 295 -1.70 7.43 1.89
N ARG A 296 -1.67 8.22 2.97
CA ARG A 296 -0.49 8.93 3.44
C ARG A 296 0.11 8.19 4.61
N LEU A 297 1.41 7.93 4.56
CA LEU A 297 2.16 7.42 5.69
C LEU A 297 2.91 8.55 6.37
N ASP A 298 2.77 8.60 7.68
CA ASP A 298 3.45 9.59 8.54
C ASP A 298 4.77 9.02 9.09
N GLU A 299 4.83 7.70 9.29
CA GLU A 299 5.99 7.01 9.85
C GLU A 299 5.96 5.51 9.50
N ILE A 300 7.13 4.92 9.37
CA ILE A 300 7.36 3.48 9.38
C ILE A 300 8.55 3.16 10.28
N ALA A 301 8.45 2.13 11.10
CA ALA A 301 9.53 1.73 12.01
C ALA A 301 9.66 0.21 12.12
N VAL A 302 10.89 -0.25 12.38
CA VAL A 302 11.25 -1.67 12.48
C VAL A 302 12.09 -1.90 13.72
N TRP A 303 11.77 -2.94 14.46
CA TRP A 303 12.51 -3.47 15.59
C TRP A 303 12.92 -4.91 15.28
N ASN A 304 14.22 -5.19 15.20
CA ASN A 304 14.71 -6.55 15.08
C ASN A 304 14.43 -7.32 16.38
N LEU A 305 13.95 -8.55 16.24
CA LEU A 305 13.77 -9.44 17.37
C LEU A 305 15.07 -10.24 17.61
N PRO A 306 15.33 -10.65 18.88
CA PRO A 306 16.56 -11.36 19.25
C PRO A 306 16.69 -12.75 18.63
#